data_3063ec7c9b8940dc7d4e86730306900f
#
_entry.id   3063ec7c9b8940dc7d4e86730306900f
#
_cell.length_a   1.000
_cell.length_b   1.000
_cell.length_c   1.000
_cell.angle_alpha   90.00
_cell.angle_beta   90.00
_cell.angle_gamma   90.00
#
_symmetry.space_group_name_H-M   'P 1'
#
loop_
_entity.id
_entity.type
_entity.pdbx_description
1 polymer ?
#
loop_
_entity_poly.entity_id
_entity_poly.type
_entity_poly.pdbx_seq_one_letter_code
_entity_poly.pdbx_strand_id
1 'polypeptide(L)'
;MPRVSPKGKEEREDTVKPVIKQFKLGNSTVTMETGRIARQASGAVLVSIDNAVSVLVTVVAAKQPEAGRDFFPLSVHYIEKTYAAGRIPGGFFKREGRPSEKETLTSRLIDRPIRPLFAEGFMNEVQVVCTVVSTDKTTDPDIAAMIGTSAALAISGVPFGGPIGAARVAFDDQRGYVLNPTYEELATSRLDMVVAGTEEAVLMVESEAQELTEDQMLGAVLFAHMEFQGAIAAIKEFAAEAGKPAWDWQAPAENTALINAIKGEFGAGIADAYTIVNKQERYARLGELRDQAVAALSGEEEGKFAAGEVKDVFGEIEYRTVRESIVNGNPRIDGRDTKTVRPLNIEVGVLDRTHGSALFTRGETQALVVTTLGTARDSQLLDMLEGERKEPFMFHYNFPPYSVGECGRMGGTGRREIGHGRLARRGVQAVMPDMEQFPYSIRVVSEITESNGSSSMASVCGASLALMDAGVPMKAPVAGIAMGLVKEGEKFAVLTDILGDEDHLGDMDFKVAGTEKGVTALQMDIKINGITEEIMEIALGQAHEARLHILKQMNEVLPESRKEISSNAPTMLSMKIDPEKIRDVIGKGGATIRGI
;
A
#
# COMPACT_ATOMS: atom_id res chain seq x y z
N MET A 1 21.35 -65.90 37.60
CA MET A 1 20.43 -64.83 37.24
C MET A 1 20.51 -64.61 35.75
N PRO A 2 19.43 -64.83 34.98
CA PRO A 2 19.46 -64.66 33.53
C PRO A 2 19.32 -63.18 33.18
N ARG A 3 20.11 -62.72 32.20
CA ARG A 3 20.08 -61.37 31.61
C ARG A 3 18.76 -61.18 30.84
N VAL A 4 17.94 -60.20 31.25
CA VAL A 4 16.78 -59.75 30.49
C VAL A 4 17.26 -58.95 29.29
N SER A 5 16.94 -59.43 28.11
CA SER A 5 17.12 -58.75 26.82
C SER A 5 16.21 -57.51 26.80
N PRO A 6 16.68 -56.33 26.33
CA PRO A 6 15.79 -55.17 26.19
C PRO A 6 14.85 -55.42 24.99
N LYS A 7 13.53 -55.36 25.29
CA LYS A 7 12.47 -55.37 24.29
C LYS A 7 12.70 -54.23 23.29
N GLY A 8 12.55 -54.57 22.01
CA GLY A 8 12.69 -53.66 20.88
C GLY A 8 11.93 -52.35 21.08
N LYS A 9 12.61 -51.26 20.78
CA LYS A 9 11.95 -49.99 20.51
C LYS A 9 11.11 -50.23 19.25
N GLU A 10 9.78 -50.19 19.37
CA GLU A 10 8.92 -49.91 18.26
C GLU A 10 9.37 -48.54 17.74
N GLU A 11 9.99 -48.53 16.59
CA GLU A 11 10.22 -47.30 15.81
C GLU A 11 8.85 -46.72 15.49
N ARG A 12 8.52 -45.61 16.14
CA ARG A 12 7.43 -44.78 15.69
C ARG A 12 7.83 -44.20 14.34
N GLU A 13 7.43 -44.86 13.27
CA GLU A 13 7.43 -44.33 11.91
C GLU A 13 6.32 -43.24 11.79
N ASP A 14 6.48 -42.14 12.51
CA ASP A 14 5.78 -40.88 12.23
C ASP A 14 6.73 -39.99 11.41
N THR A 15 7.32 -40.51 10.36
CA THR A 15 7.97 -39.68 9.34
C THR A 15 6.87 -39.06 8.48
N VAL A 16 6.38 -37.89 8.93
CA VAL A 16 5.50 -37.06 8.09
C VAL A 16 6.26 -36.74 6.80
N LYS A 17 5.81 -37.32 5.69
CA LYS A 17 6.37 -37.01 4.36
C LYS A 17 5.90 -35.62 3.98
N PRO A 18 6.80 -34.66 3.74
CA PRO A 18 6.42 -33.35 3.25
C PRO A 18 5.81 -33.46 1.84
N VAL A 19 4.82 -32.64 1.56
CA VAL A 19 4.36 -32.40 0.19
C VAL A 19 5.19 -31.27 -0.40
N ILE A 20 5.78 -31.51 -1.56
CA ILE A 20 6.66 -30.57 -2.24
C ILE A 20 6.16 -30.36 -3.66
N LYS A 21 6.00 -29.09 -4.06
CA LYS A 21 5.65 -28.70 -5.42
C LYS A 21 6.69 -27.73 -5.97
N GLN A 22 7.08 -27.94 -7.22
CA GLN A 22 8.00 -27.06 -7.94
C GLN A 22 7.37 -26.57 -9.23
N PHE A 23 7.64 -25.31 -9.57
CA PHE A 23 7.22 -24.71 -10.84
C PHE A 23 8.21 -23.63 -11.29
N LYS A 24 8.09 -23.20 -12.55
CA LYS A 24 8.86 -22.09 -13.09
C LYS A 24 8.10 -20.78 -12.98
N LEU A 25 8.80 -19.73 -12.56
CA LEU A 25 8.35 -18.35 -12.60
C LEU A 25 9.42 -17.54 -13.34
N GLY A 26 9.20 -17.31 -14.64
CA GLY A 26 10.26 -16.86 -15.53
C GLY A 26 11.42 -17.86 -15.57
N ASN A 27 12.62 -17.36 -15.34
CA ASN A 27 13.84 -18.20 -15.32
C ASN A 27 14.05 -18.93 -13.98
N SER A 28 13.38 -18.50 -12.91
CA SER A 28 13.57 -19.04 -11.57
C SER A 28 12.73 -20.29 -11.30
N THR A 29 13.21 -21.14 -10.41
CA THR A 29 12.48 -22.30 -9.89
C THR A 29 11.94 -21.96 -8.51
N VAL A 30 10.62 -21.99 -8.36
CA VAL A 30 9.94 -21.83 -7.06
C VAL A 30 9.61 -23.21 -6.50
N THR A 31 9.95 -23.44 -5.25
CA THR A 31 9.64 -24.66 -4.49
C THR A 31 8.75 -24.31 -3.32
N MET A 32 7.60 -24.97 -3.21
CA MET A 32 6.70 -24.91 -2.06
C MET A 32 6.74 -26.23 -1.31
N GLU A 33 6.92 -26.17 0.02
CA GLU A 33 6.96 -27.36 0.90
C GLU A 33 6.00 -27.16 2.07
N THR A 34 5.19 -28.18 2.40
CA THR A 34 4.34 -28.20 3.60
C THR A 34 4.45 -29.52 4.36
N GLY A 35 3.93 -29.56 5.60
CA GLY A 35 3.83 -30.76 6.45
C GLY A 35 5.00 -30.99 7.40
N ARG A 36 6.16 -30.38 7.20
CA ARG A 36 7.37 -30.56 8.03
C ARG A 36 7.51 -29.53 9.14
N ILE A 37 7.27 -28.25 8.82
CA ILE A 37 7.51 -27.11 9.73
C ILE A 37 6.16 -26.47 10.12
N ALA A 38 6.08 -25.92 11.34
CA ALA A 38 4.92 -25.18 11.87
C ALA A 38 3.57 -25.95 11.78
N ARG A 39 3.56 -27.24 12.10
CA ARG A 39 2.42 -28.16 11.93
C ARG A 39 1.17 -27.81 12.73
N GLN A 40 1.24 -26.90 13.70
CA GLN A 40 0.08 -26.44 14.48
C GLN A 40 -0.69 -25.31 13.80
N ALA A 41 -0.09 -24.63 12.82
CA ALA A 41 -0.76 -23.59 12.06
C ALA A 41 -1.92 -24.15 11.20
N SER A 42 -2.91 -23.31 10.88
CA SER A 42 -3.99 -23.68 9.97
C SER A 42 -3.42 -24.00 8.58
N GLY A 43 -2.47 -23.19 8.07
CA GLY A 43 -1.65 -23.47 6.90
C GLY A 43 -0.21 -23.06 7.17
N ALA A 44 0.76 -23.84 6.67
CA ALA A 44 2.19 -23.52 6.79
C ALA A 44 2.93 -23.97 5.53
N VAL A 45 3.67 -23.06 4.90
CA VAL A 45 4.41 -23.32 3.67
C VAL A 45 5.79 -22.70 3.79
N LEU A 46 6.83 -23.48 3.46
CA LEU A 46 8.16 -22.95 3.19
C LEU A 46 8.29 -22.75 1.68
N VAL A 47 8.48 -21.52 1.25
CA VAL A 47 8.72 -21.19 -0.16
C VAL A 47 10.19 -20.87 -0.37
N SER A 48 10.78 -21.45 -1.40
CA SER A 48 12.15 -21.14 -1.82
C SER A 48 12.20 -20.79 -3.30
N ILE A 49 12.98 -19.77 -3.65
CA ILE A 49 13.27 -19.37 -5.04
C ILE A 49 14.74 -19.67 -5.31
N ASP A 50 15.04 -20.56 -6.27
CA ASP A 50 16.38 -21.00 -6.70
C ASP A 50 17.32 -21.42 -5.54
N ASN A 51 16.78 -21.77 -4.37
CA ASN A 51 17.49 -21.93 -3.10
C ASN A 51 18.25 -20.68 -2.61
N ALA A 52 18.09 -19.56 -3.27
CA ALA A 52 18.69 -18.27 -2.93
C ALA A 52 17.91 -17.58 -1.80
N VAL A 53 16.58 -17.60 -1.89
CA VAL A 53 15.66 -17.02 -0.90
C VAL A 53 14.75 -18.10 -0.36
N SER A 54 14.51 -18.11 0.97
CA SER A 54 13.50 -18.96 1.60
C SER A 54 12.68 -18.17 2.61
N VAL A 55 11.35 -18.31 2.53
CA VAL A 55 10.38 -17.66 3.43
C VAL A 55 9.46 -18.72 4.02
N LEU A 56 9.39 -18.77 5.35
CA LEU A 56 8.38 -19.56 6.05
C LEU A 56 7.13 -18.73 6.24
N VAL A 57 6.02 -19.18 5.67
CA VAL A 57 4.71 -18.53 5.82
C VAL A 57 3.78 -19.40 6.63
N THR A 58 3.15 -18.82 7.64
CA THR A 58 2.15 -19.47 8.48
C THR A 58 0.87 -18.67 8.48
N VAL A 59 -0.25 -19.38 8.43
CA VAL A 59 -1.61 -18.84 8.56
C VAL A 59 -2.29 -19.51 9.73
N VAL A 60 -2.83 -18.71 10.63
CA VAL A 60 -3.69 -19.17 11.72
C VAL A 60 -5.00 -18.39 11.69
N ALA A 61 -6.12 -19.09 11.78
CA ALA A 61 -7.43 -18.46 11.87
C ALA A 61 -8.16 -18.92 13.13
N ALA A 62 -8.76 -17.98 13.84
CA ALA A 62 -9.61 -18.25 15.00
C ALA A 62 -10.86 -19.03 14.57
N LYS A 63 -11.31 -19.98 15.40
CA LYS A 63 -12.45 -20.84 15.06
C LYS A 63 -13.81 -20.13 15.13
N GLN A 64 -13.87 -19.03 15.86
CA GLN A 64 -15.08 -18.21 16.02
C GLN A 64 -14.73 -16.73 16.00
N PRO A 65 -15.63 -15.85 15.51
CA PRO A 65 -15.44 -14.42 15.56
C PRO A 65 -15.54 -13.92 17.02
N GLU A 66 -14.86 -12.81 17.30
CA GLU A 66 -15.01 -12.08 18.57
C GLU A 66 -16.28 -11.24 18.52
N ALA A 67 -17.11 -11.34 19.58
CA ALA A 67 -18.36 -10.63 19.66
C ALA A 67 -18.16 -9.09 19.64
N GLY A 68 -18.98 -8.39 18.84
CA GLY A 68 -18.98 -6.92 18.76
C GLY A 68 -17.92 -6.32 17.83
N ARG A 69 -17.23 -7.11 17.02
CA ARG A 69 -16.38 -6.60 15.95
C ARG A 69 -17.21 -6.30 14.69
N ASP A 70 -16.96 -5.13 14.12
CA ASP A 70 -17.60 -4.58 12.92
C ASP A 70 -16.68 -4.57 11.68
N PHE A 71 -15.49 -5.18 11.79
CA PHE A 71 -14.52 -5.27 10.69
C PHE A 71 -13.84 -6.64 10.65
N PHE A 72 -13.37 -7.03 9.47
CA PHE A 72 -12.60 -8.27 9.29
C PHE A 72 -11.18 -8.14 9.89
N PRO A 73 -10.87 -8.91 10.96
CA PRO A 73 -9.62 -8.77 11.69
C PRO A 73 -8.48 -9.60 11.05
N LEU A 74 -8.03 -9.20 9.87
CA LEU A 74 -6.85 -9.75 9.24
C LEU A 74 -5.59 -8.99 9.69
N SER A 75 -4.59 -9.71 10.15
CA SER A 75 -3.26 -9.18 10.46
C SER A 75 -2.18 -9.91 9.68
N VAL A 76 -1.35 -9.14 8.96
CA VAL A 76 -0.21 -9.65 8.20
C VAL A 76 1.08 -9.11 8.80
N HIS A 77 2.05 -10.00 9.02
CA HIS A 77 3.39 -9.68 9.51
C HIS A 77 4.43 -10.29 8.58
N TYR A 78 5.23 -9.44 7.97
CA TYR A 78 6.44 -9.82 7.27
C TYR A 78 7.63 -9.47 8.16
N ILE A 79 8.53 -10.41 8.35
CA ILE A 79 9.62 -10.32 9.32
C ILE A 79 10.92 -10.77 8.66
N GLU A 80 11.92 -9.91 8.68
CA GLU A 80 13.27 -10.19 8.21
C GLU A 80 14.17 -10.58 9.37
N LYS A 81 14.69 -11.81 9.37
CA LYS A 81 15.63 -12.29 10.36
C LYS A 81 17.06 -12.07 9.89
N THR A 82 17.87 -11.35 10.66
CA THR A 82 19.26 -11.07 10.30
C THR A 82 20.09 -12.34 10.13
N TYR A 83 19.74 -13.43 10.83
CA TYR A 83 20.37 -14.74 10.61
C TYR A 83 20.14 -15.29 9.20
N ALA A 84 19.05 -14.91 8.52
CA ALA A 84 18.78 -15.31 7.14
C ALA A 84 19.90 -14.88 6.18
N ALA A 85 20.53 -13.74 6.47
CA ALA A 85 21.70 -13.20 5.76
C ALA A 85 23.03 -13.54 6.41
N GLY A 86 23.06 -14.48 7.38
CA GLY A 86 24.27 -14.87 8.12
C GLY A 86 24.81 -13.78 9.06
N ARG A 87 23.96 -12.91 9.56
CA ARG A 87 24.35 -11.76 10.38
C ARG A 87 23.75 -11.82 11.79
N ILE A 88 24.41 -11.13 12.73
CA ILE A 88 23.88 -10.85 14.07
C ILE A 88 23.31 -9.42 14.05
N PRO A 89 22.12 -9.17 14.62
CA PRO A 89 21.52 -7.85 14.64
C PRO A 89 22.45 -6.79 15.23
N GLY A 90 22.40 -5.58 14.71
CA GLY A 90 23.05 -4.40 15.27
C GLY A 90 22.49 -4.01 16.64
N GLY A 91 22.87 -2.85 17.14
CA GLY A 91 22.39 -2.31 18.41
C GLY A 91 22.88 -3.04 19.65
N PHE A 92 22.42 -2.59 20.81
CA PHE A 92 22.88 -3.08 22.12
C PHE A 92 22.32 -4.49 22.44
N PHE A 93 21.03 -4.72 22.18
CA PHE A 93 20.36 -5.98 22.55
C PHE A 93 20.68 -7.17 21.62
N LYS A 94 21.31 -6.94 20.49
CA LYS A 94 21.62 -7.98 19.50
C LYS A 94 20.40 -8.84 19.12
N ARG A 95 19.24 -8.17 19.01
CA ARG A 95 17.95 -8.79 18.69
C ARG A 95 17.14 -7.83 17.83
N GLU A 96 16.39 -8.38 16.87
CA GLU A 96 15.43 -7.62 16.09
C GLU A 96 14.37 -6.99 17.01
N GLY A 97 14.04 -5.73 16.77
CA GLY A 97 13.13 -4.94 17.59
C GLY A 97 11.79 -4.67 16.90
N ARG A 98 11.48 -3.38 16.74
CA ARG A 98 10.26 -2.96 16.00
C ARG A 98 10.43 -3.26 14.52
N PRO A 99 9.31 -3.56 13.81
CA PRO A 99 9.36 -3.71 12.36
C PRO A 99 9.99 -2.50 11.68
N SER A 100 10.86 -2.77 10.71
CA SER A 100 11.41 -1.75 9.82
C SER A 100 10.32 -1.17 8.91
N GLU A 101 10.64 -0.06 8.23
CA GLU A 101 9.77 0.48 7.18
C GLU A 101 9.53 -0.57 6.08
N LYS A 102 10.57 -1.27 5.61
CA LYS A 102 10.48 -2.34 4.61
C LYS A 102 9.54 -3.45 5.08
N GLU A 103 9.72 -3.97 6.29
CA GLU A 103 8.84 -5.02 6.84
C GLU A 103 7.38 -4.56 6.92
N THR A 104 7.14 -3.31 7.30
CA THR A 104 5.79 -2.72 7.35
C THR A 104 5.17 -2.61 5.96
N LEU A 105 5.94 -2.13 4.98
CA LEU A 105 5.48 -1.97 3.59
C LEU A 105 5.21 -3.32 2.92
N THR A 106 6.11 -4.30 3.10
CA THR A 106 5.90 -5.65 2.56
C THR A 106 4.70 -6.35 3.22
N SER A 107 4.48 -6.13 4.53
CA SER A 107 3.24 -6.61 5.19
C SER A 107 1.99 -6.05 4.50
N ARG A 108 2.01 -4.79 4.06
CA ARG A 108 0.90 -4.16 3.33
C ARG A 108 0.78 -4.67 1.90
N LEU A 109 1.89 -4.94 1.20
CA LEU A 109 1.87 -5.57 -0.13
C LEU A 109 1.18 -6.94 -0.10
N ILE A 110 1.34 -7.70 0.98
CA ILE A 110 0.72 -9.01 1.17
C ILE A 110 -0.75 -8.88 1.59
N ASP A 111 -1.07 -7.97 2.52
CA ASP A 111 -2.43 -7.78 3.06
C ASP A 111 -3.43 -7.35 1.96
N ARG A 112 -3.04 -6.38 1.14
CA ARG A 112 -3.93 -5.72 0.18
C ARG A 112 -4.59 -6.67 -0.83
N PRO A 113 -3.87 -7.56 -1.54
CA PRO A 113 -4.49 -8.46 -2.52
C PRO A 113 -5.22 -9.65 -1.92
N ILE A 114 -4.95 -10.05 -0.66
CA ILE A 114 -5.62 -11.19 -0.05
C ILE A 114 -6.89 -10.80 0.71
N ARG A 115 -6.94 -9.58 1.25
CA ARG A 115 -8.07 -9.11 2.06
C ARG A 115 -9.42 -9.17 1.36
N PRO A 116 -9.59 -8.69 0.11
CA PRO A 116 -10.87 -8.73 -0.60
C PRO A 116 -11.31 -10.14 -1.01
N LEU A 117 -10.44 -11.13 -0.91
CA LEU A 117 -10.73 -12.52 -1.28
C LEU A 117 -11.29 -13.36 -0.13
N PHE A 118 -11.36 -12.83 1.09
CA PHE A 118 -12.10 -13.51 2.14
C PHE A 118 -13.60 -13.32 1.93
N ALA A 119 -14.35 -14.37 2.24
CA ALA A 119 -15.79 -14.37 2.03
C ALA A 119 -16.47 -13.25 2.84
N GLU A 120 -17.44 -12.59 2.23
CA GLU A 120 -18.22 -11.53 2.89
C GLU A 120 -18.91 -12.06 4.15
N GLY A 121 -18.84 -11.28 5.24
CA GLY A 121 -19.33 -11.70 6.55
C GLY A 121 -18.39 -12.64 7.33
N PHE A 122 -17.21 -13.00 6.79
CA PHE A 122 -16.21 -13.76 7.52
C PHE A 122 -15.46 -12.85 8.49
N MET A 123 -15.82 -12.93 9.79
CA MET A 123 -15.29 -12.03 10.84
C MET A 123 -14.34 -12.73 11.82
N ASN A 124 -13.91 -13.96 11.51
CA ASN A 124 -12.93 -14.66 12.33
C ASN A 124 -11.55 -14.02 12.18
N GLU A 125 -10.82 -13.87 13.29
CA GLU A 125 -9.47 -13.32 13.25
C GLU A 125 -8.54 -14.24 12.44
N VAL A 126 -7.80 -13.64 11.48
CA VAL A 126 -6.79 -14.31 10.67
C VAL A 126 -5.45 -13.63 10.86
N GLN A 127 -4.42 -14.40 11.16
CA GLN A 127 -3.05 -13.93 11.25
C GLN A 127 -2.17 -14.66 10.24
N VAL A 128 -1.47 -13.87 9.43
CA VAL A 128 -0.46 -14.33 8.49
C VAL A 128 0.91 -13.86 8.96
N VAL A 129 1.86 -14.78 9.10
CA VAL A 129 3.25 -14.44 9.46
C VAL A 129 4.18 -15.00 8.41
N CYS A 130 4.91 -14.11 7.71
CA CYS A 130 5.93 -14.42 6.73
C CYS A 130 7.30 -14.14 7.36
N THR A 131 8.13 -15.16 7.51
CA THR A 131 9.45 -15.03 8.11
C THR A 131 10.52 -15.38 7.08
N VAL A 132 11.36 -14.41 6.73
CA VAL A 132 12.54 -14.65 5.88
C VAL A 132 13.56 -15.44 6.69
N VAL A 133 13.85 -16.67 6.26
CA VAL A 133 14.72 -17.62 6.99
C VAL A 133 16.05 -17.88 6.28
N SER A 134 16.17 -17.53 5.00
CA SER A 134 17.42 -17.61 4.23
C SER A 134 17.37 -16.61 3.07
N THR A 135 18.49 -15.92 2.79
CA THR A 135 18.66 -15.04 1.62
C THR A 135 20.11 -14.97 1.19
N ASP A 136 20.32 -14.95 -0.14
CA ASP A 136 21.61 -14.70 -0.78
C ASP A 136 21.92 -13.20 -0.97
N LYS A 137 20.97 -12.32 -0.61
CA LYS A 137 21.03 -10.85 -0.72
C LYS A 137 20.97 -10.31 -2.17
N THR A 138 20.59 -11.12 -3.14
CA THR A 138 20.47 -10.67 -4.54
C THR A 138 19.03 -10.42 -4.95
N THR A 139 18.08 -11.14 -4.35
CA THR A 139 16.66 -11.11 -4.70
C THR A 139 15.81 -10.70 -3.50
N ASP A 140 14.77 -9.86 -3.73
CA ASP A 140 13.83 -9.48 -2.68
C ASP A 140 12.95 -10.69 -2.28
N PRO A 141 12.81 -10.98 -0.98
CA PRO A 141 11.98 -12.09 -0.50
C PRO A 141 10.46 -11.86 -0.62
N ASP A 142 10.00 -10.68 -1.01
CA ASP A 142 8.58 -10.30 -0.98
C ASP A 142 7.70 -11.18 -1.89
N ILE A 143 8.13 -11.48 -3.11
CA ILE A 143 7.38 -12.34 -4.04
C ILE A 143 7.27 -13.77 -3.48
N ALA A 144 8.33 -14.30 -2.87
CA ALA A 144 8.27 -15.58 -2.18
C ALA A 144 7.26 -15.57 -1.01
N ALA A 145 7.21 -14.45 -0.24
CA ALA A 145 6.27 -14.26 0.85
C ALA A 145 4.81 -14.18 0.34
N MET A 146 4.56 -13.50 -0.78
CA MET A 146 3.23 -13.38 -1.39
C MET A 146 2.74 -14.74 -1.92
N ILE A 147 3.57 -15.47 -2.66
CA ILE A 147 3.26 -16.82 -3.16
C ILE A 147 3.03 -17.77 -1.98
N GLY A 148 3.88 -17.72 -0.96
CA GLY A 148 3.76 -18.53 0.24
C GLY A 148 2.49 -18.25 1.03
N THR A 149 2.07 -16.98 1.11
CA THR A 149 0.81 -16.59 1.75
C THR A 149 -0.39 -17.16 1.01
N SER A 150 -0.40 -17.02 -0.32
CA SER A 150 -1.43 -17.59 -1.18
C SER A 150 -1.53 -19.10 -1.00
N ALA A 151 -0.40 -19.80 -1.04
CA ALA A 151 -0.34 -21.26 -0.85
C ALA A 151 -0.79 -21.69 0.55
N ALA A 152 -0.34 -20.96 1.61
CA ALA A 152 -0.70 -21.28 2.99
C ALA A 152 -2.20 -21.07 3.28
N LEU A 153 -2.81 -20.02 2.69
CA LEU A 153 -4.25 -19.81 2.73
C LEU A 153 -5.00 -20.91 1.97
N ALA A 154 -4.56 -21.25 0.77
CA ALA A 154 -5.19 -22.27 -0.06
C ALA A 154 -5.23 -23.66 0.60
N ILE A 155 -4.19 -24.05 1.39
CA ILE A 155 -4.15 -25.34 2.10
C ILE A 155 -4.79 -25.29 3.49
N SER A 156 -5.19 -24.12 4.02
CA SER A 156 -5.64 -23.93 5.40
C SER A 156 -7.06 -24.42 5.68
N GLY A 157 -7.89 -24.51 4.63
CA GLY A 157 -9.32 -24.77 4.70
C GLY A 157 -10.18 -23.56 5.11
N VAL A 158 -9.57 -22.38 5.36
CA VAL A 158 -10.29 -21.13 5.68
C VAL A 158 -11.05 -20.66 4.43
N PRO A 159 -12.24 -20.02 4.56
CA PRO A 159 -12.99 -19.45 3.45
C PRO A 159 -12.20 -18.34 2.75
N PHE A 160 -11.51 -18.68 1.67
CA PHE A 160 -10.62 -17.80 0.92
C PHE A 160 -10.83 -18.02 -0.60
N GLY A 161 -11.17 -16.95 -1.32
CA GLY A 161 -11.50 -16.96 -2.75
C GLY A 161 -10.29 -16.90 -3.68
N GLY A 162 -9.05 -17.16 -3.16
CA GLY A 162 -7.85 -17.28 -3.99
C GLY A 162 -7.72 -18.64 -4.68
N PRO A 163 -6.51 -18.98 -5.18
CA PRO A 163 -5.22 -18.36 -4.89
C PRO A 163 -4.94 -17.07 -5.67
N ILE A 164 -3.92 -16.33 -5.21
CA ILE A 164 -3.31 -15.24 -5.95
C ILE A 164 -1.91 -15.64 -6.44
N GLY A 165 -1.51 -15.03 -7.57
CA GLY A 165 -0.12 -14.94 -7.99
C GLY A 165 0.45 -13.56 -7.70
N ALA A 166 1.78 -13.44 -7.76
CA ALA A 166 2.47 -12.17 -7.64
C ALA A 166 3.77 -12.18 -8.44
N ALA A 167 4.16 -11.01 -8.95
CA ALA A 167 5.42 -10.80 -9.66
C ALA A 167 5.93 -9.38 -9.44
N ARG A 168 7.27 -9.23 -9.47
CA ARG A 168 7.94 -7.94 -9.57
C ARG A 168 8.38 -7.72 -11.02
N VAL A 169 8.19 -6.52 -11.54
CA VAL A 169 8.54 -6.14 -12.91
C VAL A 169 9.47 -4.95 -12.91
N ALA A 170 10.59 -5.08 -13.59
CA ALA A 170 11.47 -3.98 -13.97
C ALA A 170 11.26 -3.61 -15.44
N PHE A 171 11.73 -2.44 -15.86
CA PHE A 171 11.74 -2.01 -17.25
C PHE A 171 13.11 -1.48 -17.64
N ASP A 172 13.60 -2.00 -18.74
CA ASP A 172 14.85 -1.62 -19.37
C ASP A 172 14.58 -1.25 -20.83
N ASP A 173 15.08 -0.08 -21.29
CA ASP A 173 14.78 0.42 -22.65
C ASP A 173 15.28 -0.50 -23.78
N GLN A 174 16.21 -1.42 -23.50
CA GLN A 174 16.74 -2.38 -24.48
C GLN A 174 16.07 -3.74 -24.40
N ARG A 175 15.76 -4.22 -23.16
CA ARG A 175 15.22 -5.55 -22.92
C ARG A 175 13.69 -5.58 -22.77
N GLY A 176 13.06 -4.41 -22.56
CA GLY A 176 11.65 -4.31 -22.21
C GLY A 176 11.37 -4.70 -20.75
N TYR A 177 10.27 -5.41 -20.50
CA TYR A 177 9.91 -5.85 -19.16
C TYR A 177 10.77 -7.02 -18.70
N VAL A 178 11.24 -6.95 -17.45
CA VAL A 178 12.06 -7.98 -16.81
C VAL A 178 11.31 -8.50 -15.58
N LEU A 179 11.09 -9.81 -15.53
CA LEU A 179 10.37 -10.48 -14.46
C LEU A 179 11.31 -10.78 -13.28
N ASN A 180 10.85 -10.46 -12.06
CA ASN A 180 11.54 -10.74 -10.79
C ASN A 180 13.02 -10.36 -10.82
N PRO A 181 13.33 -9.08 -11.09
CA PRO A 181 14.69 -8.59 -11.21
C PRO A 181 15.45 -8.72 -9.90
N THR A 182 16.76 -8.86 -10.01
CA THR A 182 17.69 -8.74 -8.87
C THR A 182 17.79 -7.29 -8.40
N TYR A 183 18.33 -7.06 -7.19
CA TYR A 183 18.61 -5.70 -6.70
C TYR A 183 19.56 -4.91 -7.63
N GLU A 184 20.53 -5.61 -8.28
CA GLU A 184 21.44 -4.99 -9.25
C GLU A 184 20.68 -4.51 -10.50
N GLU A 185 19.77 -5.31 -11.02
CA GLU A 185 18.93 -4.95 -12.17
C GLU A 185 17.95 -3.81 -11.81
N LEU A 186 17.37 -3.83 -10.60
CA LEU A 186 16.50 -2.75 -10.11
C LEU A 186 17.24 -1.41 -9.97
N ALA A 187 18.51 -1.43 -9.58
CA ALA A 187 19.30 -0.20 -9.42
C ALA A 187 19.44 0.61 -10.71
N THR A 188 19.33 -0.03 -11.88
CA THR A 188 19.41 0.60 -13.20
C THR A 188 18.08 0.65 -13.93
N SER A 189 17.04 0.06 -13.36
CA SER A 189 15.71 -0.01 -13.96
C SER A 189 14.97 1.33 -13.91
N ARG A 190 14.15 1.57 -14.93
CA ARG A 190 13.20 2.68 -14.96
C ARG A 190 11.87 2.35 -14.28
N LEU A 191 11.67 1.12 -13.86
CA LEU A 191 10.46 0.65 -13.18
C LEU A 191 10.83 -0.32 -12.07
N ASP A 192 10.21 -0.14 -10.92
CA ASP A 192 10.08 -1.14 -9.87
C ASP A 192 8.58 -1.28 -9.56
N MET A 193 7.97 -2.37 -10.03
CA MET A 193 6.53 -2.59 -9.90
C MET A 193 6.26 -3.98 -9.33
N VAL A 194 5.42 -4.06 -8.31
CA VAL A 194 4.87 -5.32 -7.78
C VAL A 194 3.39 -5.39 -8.17
N VAL A 195 3.00 -6.51 -8.75
CA VAL A 195 1.63 -6.81 -9.16
C VAL A 195 1.19 -8.11 -8.52
N ALA A 196 -0.03 -8.14 -8.01
CA ALA A 196 -0.67 -9.36 -7.53
C ALA A 196 -2.12 -9.45 -7.98
N GLY A 197 -2.60 -10.66 -8.18
CA GLY A 197 -3.97 -10.90 -8.62
C GLY A 197 -4.35 -12.37 -8.64
N THR A 198 -5.60 -12.61 -9.01
CA THR A 198 -6.17 -13.94 -9.25
C THR A 198 -5.88 -14.39 -10.69
N GLU A 199 -6.39 -15.56 -11.06
CA GLU A 199 -6.35 -16.04 -12.45
C GLU A 199 -7.05 -15.09 -13.41
N GLU A 200 -8.14 -14.47 -12.96
CA GLU A 200 -9.02 -13.66 -13.79
C GLU A 200 -8.64 -12.19 -13.82
N ALA A 201 -8.00 -11.68 -12.74
CA ALA A 201 -7.85 -10.25 -12.57
C ALA A 201 -6.70 -9.81 -11.67
N VAL A 202 -6.18 -8.62 -11.97
CA VAL A 202 -5.26 -7.88 -11.10
C VAL A 202 -6.02 -7.31 -9.90
N LEU A 203 -5.44 -7.43 -8.69
CA LEU A 203 -6.02 -6.93 -7.44
C LEU A 203 -5.19 -5.82 -6.80
N MET A 204 -3.88 -5.83 -7.01
CA MET A 204 -2.97 -4.88 -6.39
C MET A 204 -1.81 -4.54 -7.31
N VAL A 205 -1.49 -3.25 -7.40
CA VAL A 205 -0.27 -2.73 -8.03
C VAL A 205 0.40 -1.74 -7.08
N GLU A 206 1.71 -1.80 -7.00
CA GLU A 206 2.55 -0.83 -6.28
C GLU A 206 3.80 -0.56 -7.10
N SER A 207 4.08 0.71 -7.45
CA SER A 207 5.22 1.00 -8.31
C SER A 207 5.95 2.30 -7.99
N GLU A 208 7.22 2.33 -8.42
CA GLU A 208 8.08 3.50 -8.60
C GLU A 208 8.57 3.48 -10.04
N ALA A 209 8.47 4.62 -10.76
CA ALA A 209 8.82 4.70 -12.17
C ALA A 209 9.61 5.97 -12.49
N GLN A 210 10.40 5.93 -13.56
CA GLN A 210 11.22 7.03 -14.07
C GLN A 210 10.53 7.65 -15.29
N GLU A 211 9.41 8.36 -15.08
CA GLU A 211 8.64 9.03 -16.13
C GLU A 211 8.24 8.07 -17.29
N LEU A 212 7.72 6.89 -16.97
CA LEU A 212 7.18 5.97 -17.97
C LEU A 212 5.80 6.43 -18.45
N THR A 213 5.46 6.13 -19.71
CA THR A 213 4.13 6.43 -20.26
C THR A 213 3.05 5.56 -19.60
N GLU A 214 1.81 6.00 -19.68
CA GLU A 214 0.65 5.26 -19.20
C GLU A 214 0.57 3.87 -19.87
N ASP A 215 0.86 3.77 -21.17
CA ASP A 215 0.88 2.51 -21.92
C ASP A 215 1.98 1.56 -21.43
N GLN A 216 3.18 2.09 -21.10
CA GLN A 216 4.26 1.30 -20.53
C GLN A 216 3.91 0.79 -19.12
N MET A 217 3.22 1.61 -18.33
CA MET A 217 2.75 1.19 -17.00
C MET A 217 1.68 0.10 -17.10
N LEU A 218 0.69 0.28 -17.99
CA LEU A 218 -0.34 -0.73 -18.26
C LEU A 218 0.27 -2.04 -18.79
N GLY A 219 1.18 -1.93 -19.75
CA GLY A 219 1.89 -3.10 -20.30
C GLY A 219 2.66 -3.88 -19.24
N ALA A 220 3.27 -3.20 -18.25
CA ALA A 220 3.95 -3.85 -17.13
C ALA A 220 2.97 -4.64 -16.23
N VAL A 221 1.79 -4.08 -15.98
CA VAL A 221 0.74 -4.75 -15.20
C VAL A 221 0.26 -6.02 -15.91
N LEU A 222 -0.04 -5.92 -17.21
CA LEU A 222 -0.49 -7.06 -18.03
C LEU A 222 0.60 -8.14 -18.14
N PHE A 223 1.86 -7.73 -18.34
CA PHE A 223 2.99 -8.64 -18.36
C PHE A 223 3.11 -9.43 -17.05
N ALA A 224 3.05 -8.76 -15.90
CA ALA A 224 3.10 -9.42 -14.61
C ALA A 224 1.95 -10.41 -14.42
N HIS A 225 0.71 -10.01 -14.78
CA HIS A 225 -0.48 -10.85 -14.66
C HIS A 225 -0.37 -12.13 -15.50
N MET A 226 0.15 -12.03 -16.71
CA MET A 226 0.41 -13.18 -17.57
C MET A 226 1.48 -14.12 -16.97
N GLU A 227 2.57 -13.55 -16.49
CA GLU A 227 3.73 -14.33 -16.01
C GLU A 227 3.44 -15.10 -14.71
N PHE A 228 2.63 -14.56 -13.79
CA PHE A 228 2.35 -15.28 -12.55
C PHE A 228 1.23 -16.32 -12.62
N GLN A 229 0.58 -16.53 -13.77
CA GLN A 229 -0.47 -17.55 -13.93
C GLN A 229 0.05 -18.95 -13.60
N GLY A 230 1.31 -19.26 -13.95
CA GLY A 230 1.93 -20.51 -13.59
C GLY A 230 2.04 -20.76 -12.08
N ALA A 231 2.21 -19.70 -11.29
CA ALA A 231 2.21 -19.79 -9.83
C ALA A 231 0.81 -20.14 -9.29
N ILE A 232 -0.23 -19.53 -9.82
CA ILE A 232 -1.63 -19.83 -9.45
C ILE A 232 -1.98 -21.29 -9.74
N ALA A 233 -1.65 -21.78 -10.92
CA ALA A 233 -1.87 -23.17 -11.30
C ALA A 233 -1.13 -24.14 -10.35
N ALA A 234 0.12 -23.87 -10.05
CA ALA A 234 0.91 -24.68 -9.12
C ALA A 234 0.35 -24.67 -7.70
N ILE A 235 -0.16 -23.52 -7.20
CA ILE A 235 -0.80 -23.43 -5.88
C ILE A 235 -2.11 -24.22 -5.86
N LYS A 236 -2.92 -24.18 -6.91
CA LYS A 236 -4.15 -25.00 -7.03
C LYS A 236 -3.84 -26.51 -6.94
N GLU A 237 -2.83 -26.96 -7.67
CA GLU A 237 -2.38 -28.37 -7.61
C GLU A 237 -1.83 -28.73 -6.22
N PHE A 238 -1.04 -27.85 -5.61
CA PHE A 238 -0.51 -28.03 -4.26
C PHE A 238 -1.62 -28.11 -3.20
N ALA A 239 -2.64 -27.27 -3.31
CA ALA A 239 -3.80 -27.30 -2.44
C ALA A 239 -4.66 -28.56 -2.63
N ALA A 240 -4.77 -29.07 -3.83
CA ALA A 240 -5.46 -30.32 -4.10
C ALA A 240 -4.77 -31.53 -3.45
N GLU A 241 -3.44 -31.51 -3.32
CA GLU A 241 -2.64 -32.59 -2.70
C GLU A 241 -2.53 -32.45 -1.19
N ALA A 242 -2.34 -31.23 -0.66
CA ALA A 242 -2.00 -30.97 0.75
C ALA A 242 -3.07 -30.20 1.53
N GLY A 243 -4.16 -29.82 0.89
CA GLY A 243 -5.21 -29.00 1.48
C GLY A 243 -5.95 -29.69 2.61
N LYS A 244 -6.25 -28.95 3.67
CA LYS A 244 -7.15 -29.36 4.73
C LYS A 244 -8.60 -29.26 4.25
N PRO A 245 -9.54 -30.03 4.83
CA PRO A 245 -10.95 -29.87 4.56
C PRO A 245 -11.40 -28.41 4.74
N ALA A 246 -12.22 -27.93 3.82
CA ALA A 246 -12.85 -26.61 3.94
C ALA A 246 -13.63 -26.50 5.25
N TRP A 247 -13.60 -25.33 5.88
CA TRP A 247 -14.39 -25.07 7.05
C TRP A 247 -15.90 -25.12 6.72
N ASP A 248 -16.66 -25.67 7.63
CA ASP A 248 -18.12 -25.61 7.58
C ASP A 248 -18.56 -24.21 8.04
N TRP A 249 -18.37 -23.24 7.13
CA TRP A 249 -18.74 -21.84 7.33
C TRP A 249 -19.69 -21.40 6.22
N GLN A 250 -20.74 -20.68 6.60
CA GLN A 250 -21.72 -20.13 5.67
C GLN A 250 -21.87 -18.63 5.94
N ALA A 251 -22.00 -17.87 4.86
CA ALA A 251 -22.29 -16.44 4.96
C ALA A 251 -23.61 -16.23 5.73
N PRO A 252 -23.70 -15.22 6.59
CA PRO A 252 -24.97 -14.83 7.20
C PRO A 252 -26.02 -14.57 6.13
N ALA A 253 -27.23 -15.07 6.36
CA ALA A 253 -28.33 -14.84 5.42
C ALA A 253 -28.76 -13.37 5.48
N GLU A 254 -29.00 -12.76 4.31
CA GLU A 254 -29.54 -11.40 4.22
C GLU A 254 -30.92 -11.32 4.90
N ASN A 255 -31.10 -10.33 5.76
CA ASN A 255 -32.40 -10.05 6.37
C ASN A 255 -33.27 -9.21 5.43
N THR A 256 -33.89 -9.90 4.45
CA THR A 256 -34.74 -9.27 3.43
C THR A 256 -35.90 -8.48 4.03
N ALA A 257 -36.44 -8.90 5.19
CA ALA A 257 -37.51 -8.20 5.87
C ALA A 257 -37.05 -6.82 6.37
N LEU A 258 -35.88 -6.77 7.01
CA LEU A 258 -35.27 -5.54 7.48
C LEU A 258 -34.86 -4.61 6.32
N ILE A 259 -34.26 -5.16 5.27
CA ILE A 259 -33.90 -4.40 4.06
C ILE A 259 -35.14 -3.72 3.47
N ASN A 260 -36.25 -4.45 3.32
CA ASN A 260 -37.48 -3.89 2.77
C ASN A 260 -38.11 -2.83 3.70
N ALA A 261 -38.05 -3.02 5.02
CA ALA A 261 -38.54 -2.06 5.99
C ALA A 261 -37.76 -0.74 5.91
N ILE A 262 -36.42 -0.79 5.91
CA ILE A 262 -35.58 0.42 5.83
C ILE A 262 -35.74 1.09 4.47
N LYS A 263 -35.73 0.35 3.35
CA LYS A 263 -35.96 0.91 2.02
C LYS A 263 -37.31 1.61 1.90
N GLY A 264 -38.37 0.99 2.44
CA GLY A 264 -39.71 1.54 2.36
C GLY A 264 -39.92 2.81 3.18
N GLU A 265 -39.32 2.89 4.37
CA GLU A 265 -39.56 4.01 5.29
C GLU A 265 -38.48 5.11 5.20
N PHE A 266 -37.21 4.74 4.98
CA PHE A 266 -36.09 5.66 5.03
C PHE A 266 -35.37 5.85 3.69
N GLY A 267 -35.58 5.00 2.69
CA GLY A 267 -34.83 5.02 1.42
C GLY A 267 -34.90 6.35 0.67
N ALA A 268 -36.08 6.99 0.60
CA ALA A 268 -36.23 8.32 0.01
C ALA A 268 -35.42 9.38 0.79
N GLY A 269 -35.49 9.34 2.13
CA GLY A 269 -34.72 10.26 2.98
C GLY A 269 -33.21 10.11 2.84
N ILE A 270 -32.72 8.87 2.68
CA ILE A 270 -31.31 8.58 2.41
C ILE A 270 -30.89 9.18 1.06
N ALA A 271 -31.68 8.95 0.00
CA ALA A 271 -31.39 9.52 -1.31
C ALA A 271 -31.37 11.06 -1.30
N ASP A 272 -32.32 11.69 -0.62
CA ASP A 272 -32.36 13.15 -0.44
C ASP A 272 -31.15 13.65 0.35
N ALA A 273 -30.72 12.96 1.40
CA ALA A 273 -29.54 13.33 2.19
C ALA A 273 -28.26 13.34 1.33
N TYR A 274 -28.13 12.43 0.37
CA TYR A 274 -26.98 12.40 -0.54
C TYR A 274 -27.02 13.49 -1.64
N THR A 275 -28.04 14.32 -1.70
CA THR A 275 -28.05 15.56 -2.51
C THR A 275 -27.44 16.74 -1.76
N ILE A 276 -27.19 16.63 -0.44
CA ILE A 276 -26.57 17.67 0.38
C ILE A 276 -25.05 17.67 0.12
N VAL A 277 -24.55 18.71 -0.53
CA VAL A 277 -23.14 18.83 -0.92
C VAL A 277 -22.21 18.99 0.29
N ASN A 278 -22.64 19.77 1.31
CA ASN A 278 -21.84 19.96 2.53
C ASN A 278 -21.75 18.66 3.34
N LYS A 279 -20.51 18.20 3.59
CA LYS A 279 -20.22 16.91 4.27
C LYS A 279 -20.83 16.85 5.67
N GLN A 280 -20.66 17.90 6.47
CA GLN A 280 -21.12 17.90 7.87
C GLN A 280 -22.66 17.89 7.96
N GLU A 281 -23.32 18.68 7.12
CA GLU A 281 -24.79 18.69 7.04
C GLU A 281 -25.35 17.37 6.55
N ARG A 282 -24.72 16.77 5.54
CA ARG A 282 -25.08 15.44 5.03
C ARG A 282 -24.96 14.38 6.12
N TYR A 283 -23.84 14.34 6.83
CA TYR A 283 -23.60 13.37 7.91
C TYR A 283 -24.57 13.57 9.09
N ALA A 284 -24.88 14.81 9.45
CA ALA A 284 -25.88 15.09 10.47
C ALA A 284 -27.26 14.55 10.04
N ARG A 285 -27.66 14.78 8.80
CA ARG A 285 -28.93 14.28 8.27
C ARG A 285 -29.01 12.77 8.20
N LEU A 286 -27.96 12.11 7.72
CA LEU A 286 -27.87 10.64 7.69
C LEU A 286 -27.87 10.05 9.11
N GLY A 287 -27.19 10.70 10.06
CA GLY A 287 -27.19 10.33 11.47
C GLY A 287 -28.58 10.38 12.08
N GLU A 288 -29.34 11.45 11.85
CA GLU A 288 -30.74 11.58 12.30
C GLU A 288 -31.61 10.47 11.72
N LEU A 289 -31.50 10.18 10.41
CA LEU A 289 -32.28 9.12 9.77
C LEU A 289 -31.93 7.73 10.32
N ARG A 290 -30.64 7.47 10.57
CA ARG A 290 -30.16 6.23 11.16
C ARG A 290 -30.69 6.04 12.60
N ASP A 291 -30.66 7.09 13.41
CA ASP A 291 -31.19 7.04 14.77
C ASP A 291 -32.71 6.81 14.77
N GLN A 292 -33.44 7.42 13.85
CA GLN A 292 -34.88 7.18 13.64
C GLN A 292 -35.15 5.73 13.21
N ALA A 293 -34.35 5.17 12.28
CA ALA A 293 -34.47 3.78 11.87
C ALA A 293 -34.23 2.81 13.04
N VAL A 294 -33.19 3.07 13.84
CA VAL A 294 -32.92 2.29 15.04
C VAL A 294 -34.11 2.38 16.02
N ALA A 295 -34.60 3.59 16.31
CA ALA A 295 -35.73 3.78 17.23
C ALA A 295 -37.02 3.08 16.73
N ALA A 296 -37.28 3.10 15.42
CA ALA A 296 -38.48 2.51 14.85
C ALA A 296 -38.43 0.99 14.72
N LEU A 297 -37.27 0.42 14.38
CA LEU A 297 -37.14 -0.98 13.96
C LEU A 297 -36.43 -1.88 14.98
N SER A 298 -35.71 -1.32 15.97
CA SER A 298 -35.01 -2.17 16.97
C SER A 298 -35.83 -2.40 18.24
N GLY A 299 -35.63 -3.55 18.88
CA GLY A 299 -36.30 -3.93 20.15
C GLY A 299 -36.22 -5.42 20.41
N GLU A 300 -36.76 -5.84 21.58
CA GLU A 300 -36.85 -7.23 22.00
C GLU A 300 -38.21 -7.87 21.63
N GLU A 301 -39.16 -7.07 21.09
CA GLU A 301 -40.49 -7.51 20.73
C GLU A 301 -40.50 -8.31 19.42
N GLU A 302 -41.53 -9.15 19.22
CA GLU A 302 -41.71 -9.89 17.96
C GLU A 302 -41.84 -8.94 16.76
N GLY A 303 -41.00 -9.16 15.72
CA GLY A 303 -40.95 -8.30 14.54
C GLY A 303 -39.97 -7.13 14.64
N LYS A 304 -39.22 -7.00 15.74
CA LYS A 304 -38.12 -6.05 15.91
C LYS A 304 -36.76 -6.75 15.67
N PHE A 305 -35.72 -5.93 15.41
CA PHE A 305 -34.38 -6.39 15.05
C PHE A 305 -33.34 -5.93 16.07
N ALA A 306 -32.15 -6.49 16.06
CA ALA A 306 -31.04 -5.98 16.85
C ALA A 306 -30.60 -4.60 16.34
N ALA A 307 -30.31 -3.67 17.27
CA ALA A 307 -29.93 -2.29 16.90
C ALA A 307 -28.67 -2.23 16.03
N GLY A 308 -27.71 -3.15 16.24
CA GLY A 308 -26.52 -3.30 15.38
C GLY A 308 -26.90 -3.67 13.96
N GLU A 309 -27.75 -4.70 13.80
CA GLU A 309 -28.22 -5.16 12.50
C GLU A 309 -28.98 -4.07 11.72
N VAL A 310 -29.80 -3.25 12.41
CA VAL A 310 -30.47 -2.09 11.77
C VAL A 310 -29.46 -1.08 11.25
N LYS A 311 -28.38 -0.80 11.99
CA LYS A 311 -27.32 0.11 11.56
C LYS A 311 -26.55 -0.42 10.36
N ASP A 312 -26.23 -1.72 10.37
CA ASP A 312 -25.49 -2.37 9.30
C ASP A 312 -26.28 -2.36 7.98
N VAL A 313 -27.57 -2.77 8.03
CA VAL A 313 -28.45 -2.75 6.87
C VAL A 313 -28.74 -1.31 6.39
N PHE A 314 -28.84 -0.35 7.31
CA PHE A 314 -28.97 1.07 6.92
C PHE A 314 -27.75 1.52 6.13
N GLY A 315 -26.53 1.22 6.60
CA GLY A 315 -25.27 1.51 5.88
C GLY A 315 -25.19 0.83 4.53
N GLU A 316 -25.68 -0.40 4.39
CA GLU A 316 -25.74 -1.09 3.11
C GLU A 316 -26.69 -0.41 2.11
N ILE A 317 -27.81 0.13 2.60
CA ILE A 317 -28.75 0.90 1.73
C ILE A 317 -28.13 2.24 1.33
N GLU A 318 -27.41 2.94 2.23
CA GLU A 318 -26.59 4.11 1.90
C GLU A 318 -25.61 3.77 0.76
N TYR A 319 -24.83 2.69 0.93
CA TYR A 319 -23.85 2.20 -0.05
C TYR A 319 -24.48 1.98 -1.43
N ARG A 320 -25.57 1.21 -1.50
CA ARG A 320 -26.28 0.92 -2.76
C ARG A 320 -26.87 2.18 -3.40
N THR A 321 -27.45 3.09 -2.61
CA THR A 321 -28.06 4.34 -3.09
C THR A 321 -27.04 5.22 -3.82
N VAL A 322 -25.87 5.42 -3.23
CA VAL A 322 -24.81 6.25 -3.84
C VAL A 322 -24.28 5.62 -5.11
N ARG A 323 -23.98 4.33 -5.08
CA ARG A 323 -23.42 3.60 -6.22
C ARG A 323 -24.37 3.58 -7.42
N GLU A 324 -25.65 3.27 -7.17
CA GLU A 324 -26.69 3.30 -8.21
C GLU A 324 -26.84 4.70 -8.81
N SER A 325 -26.77 5.75 -7.99
CA SER A 325 -26.82 7.13 -8.47
C SER A 325 -25.68 7.45 -9.42
N ILE A 326 -24.44 7.13 -9.03
CA ILE A 326 -23.23 7.40 -9.83
C ILE A 326 -23.26 6.63 -11.16
N VAL A 327 -23.56 5.34 -11.13
CA VAL A 327 -23.55 4.49 -12.34
C VAL A 327 -24.66 4.87 -13.32
N ASN A 328 -25.74 5.46 -12.85
CA ASN A 328 -26.82 5.99 -13.69
C ASN A 328 -26.55 7.40 -14.24
N GLY A 329 -25.36 7.98 -13.98
CA GLY A 329 -24.92 9.25 -14.55
C GLY A 329 -25.43 10.48 -13.80
N ASN A 330 -25.93 10.31 -12.58
CA ASN A 330 -26.27 11.44 -11.73
C ASN A 330 -25.01 12.14 -11.19
N PRO A 331 -25.09 13.40 -10.74
CA PRO A 331 -23.99 14.08 -10.08
C PRO A 331 -23.45 13.27 -8.89
N ARG A 332 -22.15 13.38 -8.63
CA ARG A 332 -21.48 12.81 -7.46
C ARG A 332 -21.97 13.46 -6.17
N ILE A 333 -21.56 12.92 -5.02
CA ILE A 333 -21.95 13.36 -3.68
C ILE A 333 -21.73 14.87 -3.45
N ASP A 334 -20.71 15.45 -4.08
CA ASP A 334 -20.38 16.87 -4.02
C ASP A 334 -20.86 17.68 -5.22
N GLY A 335 -21.70 17.10 -6.06
CA GLY A 335 -22.31 17.77 -7.22
C GLY A 335 -21.44 17.79 -8.48
N ARG A 336 -20.20 17.27 -8.45
CA ARG A 336 -19.32 17.18 -9.62
C ARG A 336 -19.77 16.09 -10.59
N ASP A 337 -19.24 16.18 -11.81
CA ASP A 337 -19.21 15.06 -12.76
C ASP A 337 -18.08 14.05 -12.43
N THR A 338 -17.91 13.05 -13.27
CA THR A 338 -16.92 11.98 -13.06
C THR A 338 -15.47 12.40 -13.36
N LYS A 339 -15.23 13.56 -13.99
CA LYS A 339 -13.92 14.01 -14.49
C LYS A 339 -13.35 15.23 -13.81
N THR A 340 -14.18 16.06 -13.19
CA THR A 340 -13.77 17.35 -12.62
C THR A 340 -12.95 17.15 -11.34
N VAL A 341 -11.76 17.77 -11.30
CA VAL A 341 -10.92 17.91 -10.10
C VAL A 341 -11.50 19.00 -9.19
N ARG A 342 -11.48 18.81 -7.87
CA ARG A 342 -11.89 19.83 -6.90
C ARG A 342 -11.05 21.10 -7.02
N PRO A 343 -11.58 22.26 -6.61
CA PRO A 343 -10.84 23.52 -6.60
C PRO A 343 -9.52 23.39 -5.83
N LEU A 344 -8.47 24.00 -6.38
CA LEU A 344 -7.14 24.01 -5.76
C LEU A 344 -6.87 25.40 -5.16
N ASN A 345 -6.26 25.42 -3.96
CA ASN A 345 -5.61 26.60 -3.39
C ASN A 345 -4.17 26.21 -3.04
N ILE A 346 -3.20 26.94 -3.58
CA ILE A 346 -1.79 26.59 -3.51
C ILE A 346 -1.00 27.80 -3.01
N GLU A 347 -0.24 27.60 -1.93
CA GLU A 347 0.62 28.62 -1.35
C GLU A 347 2.03 28.04 -1.12
N VAL A 348 3.07 28.83 -1.37
CA VAL A 348 4.47 28.47 -1.10
C VAL A 348 5.13 29.48 -0.19
N GLY A 349 6.17 29.08 0.54
CA GLY A 349 6.86 29.95 1.48
C GLY A 349 5.98 30.35 2.67
N VAL A 350 5.06 29.47 3.10
CA VAL A 350 4.06 29.77 4.16
C VAL A 350 4.64 29.83 5.57
N LEU A 351 5.89 29.34 5.75
CA LEU A 351 6.57 29.29 7.06
C LEU A 351 7.95 29.97 6.97
N ASP A 352 8.13 31.09 7.64
CA ASP A 352 9.29 31.99 7.50
C ASP A 352 10.64 31.36 7.89
N ARG A 353 10.66 30.36 8.78
CA ARG A 353 11.89 29.79 9.34
C ARG A 353 12.28 28.44 8.77
N THR A 354 11.43 27.87 7.94
CA THR A 354 11.70 26.59 7.24
C THR A 354 12.60 26.81 6.03
N HIS A 355 13.17 25.73 5.50
CA HIS A 355 14.00 25.85 4.30
C HIS A 355 13.15 25.92 3.01
N GLY A 356 11.98 25.29 3.01
CA GLY A 356 10.93 25.42 2.01
C GLY A 356 9.63 24.90 2.59
N SER A 357 8.52 25.49 2.18
CA SER A 357 7.20 25.10 2.65
C SER A 357 6.12 25.36 1.61
N ALA A 358 5.09 24.51 1.62
CA ALA A 358 3.91 24.66 0.78
C ALA A 358 2.66 24.26 1.56
N LEU A 359 1.57 24.98 1.31
CA LEU A 359 0.22 24.60 1.73
C LEU A 359 -0.56 24.26 0.45
N PHE A 360 -0.84 22.98 0.27
CA PHE A 360 -1.59 22.48 -0.87
C PHE A 360 -2.98 22.05 -0.41
N THR A 361 -4.00 22.71 -0.94
CA THR A 361 -5.41 22.44 -0.63
C THR A 361 -6.14 22.01 -1.90
N ARG A 362 -6.86 20.89 -1.85
CA ARG A 362 -7.73 20.39 -2.90
C ARG A 362 -9.11 20.09 -2.31
N GLY A 363 -10.05 21.00 -2.51
CA GLY A 363 -11.33 20.98 -1.82
C GLY A 363 -11.14 20.90 -0.30
N GLU A 364 -11.66 19.87 0.33
CA GLU A 364 -11.57 19.59 1.77
C GLU A 364 -10.38 18.65 2.12
N THR A 365 -9.28 18.74 1.37
CA THR A 365 -8.04 18.00 1.67
C THR A 365 -6.87 18.95 1.62
N GLN A 366 -6.13 19.06 2.74
CA GLN A 366 -5.06 20.03 2.89
C GLN A 366 -3.82 19.37 3.48
N ALA A 367 -2.65 19.64 2.86
CA ALA A 367 -1.33 19.21 3.31
C ALA A 367 -0.41 20.42 3.49
N LEU A 368 0.09 20.61 4.71
CA LEU A 368 1.19 21.51 5.00
C LEU A 368 2.50 20.71 4.87
N VAL A 369 3.27 21.01 3.84
CA VAL A 369 4.50 20.25 3.54
C VAL A 369 5.71 21.12 3.75
N VAL A 370 6.70 20.57 4.45
CA VAL A 370 7.93 21.28 4.85
C VAL A 370 9.16 20.50 4.40
N THR A 371 10.07 21.20 3.74
CA THR A 371 11.37 20.67 3.34
C THR A 371 12.46 21.20 4.25
N THR A 372 13.35 20.31 4.71
CA THR A 372 14.54 20.65 5.48
C THR A 372 15.77 20.08 4.78
N LEU A 373 16.78 20.91 4.59
CA LEU A 373 18.08 20.55 4.03
C LEU A 373 19.09 20.37 5.16
N GLY A 374 19.78 19.25 5.16
CA GLY A 374 20.81 18.91 6.13
C GLY A 374 22.13 18.53 5.45
N THR A 375 23.11 18.16 6.24
CA THR A 375 24.42 17.68 5.80
C THR A 375 24.40 16.17 5.54
N ALA A 376 25.44 15.61 4.93
CA ALA A 376 25.58 14.16 4.74
C ALA A 376 25.56 13.35 6.07
N ARG A 377 25.79 14.01 7.23
CA ARG A 377 25.69 13.36 8.55
C ARG A 377 24.26 13.13 8.99
N ASP A 378 23.31 13.87 8.41
CA ASP A 378 21.88 13.79 8.71
C ASP A 378 21.17 12.71 7.90
N SER A 379 21.89 12.01 7.00
CA SER A 379 21.37 10.88 6.24
C SER A 379 20.93 9.75 7.14
N GLN A 380 19.79 9.14 6.85
CA GLN A 380 19.29 7.97 7.57
C GLN A 380 20.16 6.74 7.29
N LEU A 381 20.56 6.04 8.33
CA LEU A 381 21.25 4.75 8.21
C LEU A 381 20.21 3.63 8.24
N LEU A 382 20.13 2.87 7.15
CA LEU A 382 19.25 1.69 7.02
C LEU A 382 20.10 0.42 7.16
N ASP A 383 19.80 -0.40 8.18
CA ASP A 383 20.39 -1.73 8.36
C ASP A 383 19.44 -2.78 7.77
N MET A 384 19.68 -3.15 6.52
CA MET A 384 18.86 -4.08 5.73
C MET A 384 19.53 -5.46 5.65
N LEU A 385 18.79 -6.49 5.20
CA LEU A 385 19.39 -7.85 5.06
C LEU A 385 20.57 -7.87 4.09
N GLU A 386 20.49 -7.14 3.01
CA GLU A 386 21.54 -7.00 2.00
C GLU A 386 22.76 -6.20 2.47
N GLY A 387 22.60 -5.37 3.50
CA GLY A 387 23.68 -4.56 4.07
C GLY A 387 23.22 -3.23 4.61
N GLU A 388 24.16 -2.44 5.11
CA GLU A 388 23.90 -1.06 5.56
C GLU A 388 23.89 -0.11 4.35
N ARG A 389 22.90 0.79 4.32
CA ARG A 389 22.76 1.82 3.30
C ARG A 389 22.47 3.17 3.95
N LYS A 390 23.08 4.23 3.41
CA LYS A 390 22.71 5.60 3.76
C LYS A 390 21.60 6.08 2.80
N GLU A 391 20.56 6.63 3.39
CA GLU A 391 19.44 7.21 2.67
C GLU A 391 19.42 8.73 2.89
N PRO A 392 19.82 9.52 1.88
CA PRO A 392 19.87 10.97 2.00
C PRO A 392 18.51 11.66 1.82
N PHE A 393 17.54 10.99 1.20
CA PHE A 393 16.20 11.53 1.00
C PHE A 393 15.19 10.83 1.89
N MET A 394 14.60 11.56 2.82
CA MET A 394 13.62 11.08 3.78
C MET A 394 12.28 11.77 3.54
N PHE A 395 11.20 10.99 3.58
CA PHE A 395 9.83 11.50 3.47
C PHE A 395 8.98 10.98 4.61
N HIS A 396 8.43 11.87 5.44
CA HIS A 396 7.56 11.54 6.55
C HIS A 396 6.16 12.13 6.33
N TYR A 397 5.16 11.34 6.65
CA TYR A 397 3.75 11.70 6.52
C TYR A 397 3.07 11.53 7.88
N ASN A 398 2.35 12.53 8.31
CA ASN A 398 1.62 12.56 9.56
C ASN A 398 0.14 12.81 9.31
N PHE A 399 -0.70 11.99 9.94
CA PHE A 399 -2.15 12.06 9.82
C PHE A 399 -2.79 12.15 11.21
N PRO A 400 -2.80 13.35 11.83
CA PRO A 400 -3.37 13.52 13.15
C PRO A 400 -4.91 13.46 13.12
N PRO A 401 -5.57 13.05 14.22
CA PRO A 401 -7.03 12.89 14.29
C PRO A 401 -7.81 14.15 13.94
N TYR A 402 -7.27 15.33 14.25
CA TYR A 402 -7.94 16.61 13.94
C TYR A 402 -8.12 16.84 12.43
N SER A 403 -7.34 16.16 11.58
CA SER A 403 -7.47 16.29 10.12
C SER A 403 -8.83 15.79 9.58
N VAL A 404 -9.51 14.96 10.35
CA VAL A 404 -10.90 14.50 10.07
C VAL A 404 -11.90 14.99 11.09
N GLY A 405 -11.49 15.95 11.96
CA GLY A 405 -12.38 16.55 12.97
C GLY A 405 -12.64 15.67 14.19
N GLU A 406 -11.77 14.69 14.45
CA GLU A 406 -11.94 13.73 15.54
C GLU A 406 -10.96 13.95 16.70
N CYS A 407 -11.36 13.51 17.89
CA CYS A 407 -10.45 13.31 19.01
C CYS A 407 -9.93 11.87 18.95
N GLY A 408 -8.60 11.71 18.95
CA GLY A 408 -7.98 10.40 18.86
C GLY A 408 -6.67 10.31 19.64
N ARG A 409 -6.15 9.09 19.75
CA ARG A 409 -4.88 8.85 20.43
C ARG A 409 -3.72 9.41 19.60
N MET A 410 -2.95 10.32 20.18
CA MET A 410 -1.66 10.73 19.65
C MET A 410 -0.60 9.69 20.04
N GLY A 411 -0.07 8.99 19.07
CA GLY A 411 0.86 7.87 19.27
C GLY A 411 2.03 7.89 18.30
N GLY A 412 2.74 6.77 18.20
CA GLY A 412 3.77 6.58 17.17
C GLY A 412 3.16 6.39 15.78
N THR A 413 3.99 6.54 14.75
CA THR A 413 3.62 6.39 13.33
C THR A 413 2.97 5.02 13.06
N GLY A 414 1.78 5.04 12.49
CA GLY A 414 1.02 3.84 12.12
C GLY A 414 1.43 3.26 10.76
N ARG A 415 0.99 2.04 10.46
CA ARG A 415 1.27 1.38 9.17
C ARG A 415 0.73 2.17 7.97
N ARG A 416 -0.42 2.84 8.14
CA ARG A 416 -1.03 3.67 7.10
C ARG A 416 -0.16 4.89 6.77
N GLU A 417 0.37 5.55 7.80
CA GLU A 417 1.23 6.73 7.64
C GLU A 417 2.54 6.35 6.94
N ILE A 418 3.15 5.23 7.31
CA ILE A 418 4.35 4.69 6.63
C ILE A 418 4.04 4.43 5.14
N GLY A 419 2.93 3.80 4.82
CA GLY A 419 2.53 3.51 3.45
C GLY A 419 2.29 4.76 2.60
N HIS A 420 1.58 5.75 3.15
CA HIS A 420 1.31 7.02 2.47
C HIS A 420 2.58 7.86 2.28
N GLY A 421 3.46 7.90 3.30
CA GLY A 421 4.76 8.56 3.19
C GLY A 421 5.63 7.93 2.10
N ARG A 422 5.67 6.60 2.02
CA ARG A 422 6.44 5.89 1.00
C ARG A 422 5.89 6.13 -0.41
N LEU A 423 4.57 6.13 -0.58
CA LEU A 423 3.94 6.44 -1.86
C LEU A 423 4.26 7.87 -2.31
N ALA A 424 4.14 8.85 -1.40
CA ALA A 424 4.46 10.24 -1.71
C ALA A 424 5.95 10.42 -2.05
N ARG A 425 6.85 9.73 -1.33
CA ARG A 425 8.28 9.70 -1.64
C ARG A 425 8.56 9.18 -3.05
N ARG A 426 7.97 8.03 -3.42
CA ARG A 426 8.09 7.46 -4.77
C ARG A 426 7.61 8.42 -5.85
N GLY A 427 6.52 9.15 -5.57
CA GLY A 427 5.99 10.14 -6.50
C GLY A 427 7.01 11.19 -6.93
N VAL A 428 7.84 11.67 -6.01
CA VAL A 428 8.83 12.73 -6.30
C VAL A 428 10.25 12.21 -6.56
N GLN A 429 10.54 10.94 -6.24
CA GLN A 429 11.90 10.38 -6.32
C GLN A 429 12.54 10.50 -7.70
N ALA A 430 11.79 10.26 -8.78
CA ALA A 430 12.29 10.26 -10.15
C ALA A 430 12.85 11.61 -10.60
N VAL A 431 12.36 12.69 -10.03
CA VAL A 431 12.72 14.07 -10.39
C VAL A 431 13.68 14.72 -9.39
N MET A 432 14.11 13.99 -8.36
CA MET A 432 15.14 14.48 -7.44
C MET A 432 16.47 14.71 -8.15
N PRO A 433 17.27 15.68 -7.70
CA PRO A 433 18.59 15.91 -8.25
C PRO A 433 19.54 14.74 -7.93
N ASP A 434 20.61 14.63 -8.71
CA ASP A 434 21.74 13.79 -8.37
C ASP A 434 22.40 14.30 -7.08
N MET A 435 22.54 13.42 -6.09
CA MET A 435 23.16 13.74 -4.80
C MET A 435 24.64 14.09 -4.89
N GLU A 436 25.35 13.74 -5.97
CA GLU A 436 26.71 14.22 -6.21
C GLU A 436 26.73 15.69 -6.59
N GLN A 437 25.70 16.16 -7.29
CA GLN A 437 25.57 17.55 -7.72
C GLN A 437 24.88 18.42 -6.66
N PHE A 438 24.00 17.83 -5.86
CA PHE A 438 23.29 18.48 -4.77
C PHE A 438 23.47 17.69 -3.46
N PRO A 439 24.63 17.85 -2.77
CA PRO A 439 25.07 16.96 -1.69
C PRO A 439 24.40 17.23 -0.34
N TYR A 440 23.09 17.49 -0.33
CA TYR A 440 22.29 17.68 0.87
C TYR A 440 21.54 16.41 1.25
N SER A 441 21.45 16.14 2.53
CA SER A 441 20.39 15.28 3.05
C SER A 441 19.09 16.06 3.07
N ILE A 442 18.04 15.50 2.51
CA ILE A 442 16.75 16.17 2.34
C ILE A 442 15.70 15.44 3.17
N ARG A 443 15.01 16.17 4.03
CA ARG A 443 13.86 15.64 4.77
C ARG A 443 12.62 16.42 4.42
N VAL A 444 11.61 15.73 3.87
CA VAL A 444 10.26 16.26 3.65
C VAL A 444 9.33 15.73 4.73
N VAL A 445 8.52 16.59 5.31
CA VAL A 445 7.45 16.23 6.25
C VAL A 445 6.15 16.78 5.73
N SER A 446 5.16 15.92 5.54
CA SER A 446 3.80 16.29 5.17
C SER A 446 2.88 16.14 6.38
N GLU A 447 2.37 17.25 6.87
CA GLU A 447 1.36 17.32 7.92
C GLU A 447 -0.02 17.45 7.28
N ILE A 448 -0.87 16.44 7.44
CA ILE A 448 -2.23 16.52 6.93
C ILE A 448 -3.09 17.30 7.91
N THR A 449 -3.55 18.46 7.48
CA THR A 449 -4.33 19.39 8.30
C THR A 449 -5.84 19.25 8.08
N GLU A 450 -6.25 18.74 6.90
CA GLU A 450 -7.63 18.41 6.57
C GLU A 450 -7.68 17.24 5.59
N SER A 451 -8.64 16.32 5.70
CA SER A 451 -8.74 15.15 4.84
C SER A 451 -10.17 14.75 4.48
N ASN A 452 -10.45 14.79 3.19
CA ASN A 452 -11.62 14.20 2.55
C ASN A 452 -11.25 13.64 1.17
N GLY A 453 -10.54 12.51 1.15
CA GLY A 453 -10.05 11.85 -0.07
C GLY A 453 -8.60 12.18 -0.42
N SER A 454 -7.81 11.15 -0.60
CA SER A 454 -6.40 11.09 -1.03
C SER A 454 -5.47 12.21 -0.53
N SER A 455 -5.22 12.22 0.76
CA SER A 455 -4.20 13.08 1.38
C SER A 455 -2.76 12.74 0.94
N SER A 456 -2.48 11.48 0.54
CA SER A 456 -1.17 11.10 -0.01
C SER A 456 -0.86 11.79 -1.33
N MET A 457 -1.86 12.00 -2.19
CA MET A 457 -1.66 12.73 -3.45
C MET A 457 -1.56 14.24 -3.24
N ALA A 458 -2.24 14.80 -2.24
CA ALA A 458 -1.99 16.16 -1.79
C ALA A 458 -0.55 16.32 -1.25
N SER A 459 -0.03 15.30 -0.55
CA SER A 459 1.36 15.26 -0.08
C SER A 459 2.37 15.24 -1.23
N VAL A 460 2.09 14.54 -2.33
CA VAL A 460 2.93 14.56 -3.55
C VAL A 460 3.02 15.97 -4.14
N CYS A 461 1.87 16.61 -4.35
CA CYS A 461 1.81 17.98 -4.90
C CYS A 461 2.51 18.99 -3.98
N GLY A 462 2.18 18.96 -2.68
CA GLY A 462 2.80 19.83 -1.68
C GLY A 462 4.30 19.60 -1.54
N ALA A 463 4.77 18.35 -1.63
CA ALA A 463 6.19 18.03 -1.57
C ALA A 463 6.96 18.55 -2.79
N SER A 464 6.41 18.38 -3.98
CA SER A 464 6.98 18.97 -5.20
C SER A 464 7.19 20.47 -5.03
N LEU A 465 6.17 21.18 -4.55
CA LEU A 465 6.25 22.62 -4.30
C LEU A 465 7.22 23.00 -3.17
N ALA A 466 7.19 22.29 -2.04
CA ALA A 466 8.06 22.58 -0.89
C ALA A 466 9.55 22.31 -1.19
N LEU A 467 9.85 21.30 -2.02
CA LEU A 467 11.20 21.03 -2.51
C LEU A 467 11.68 22.14 -3.45
N MET A 468 10.82 22.56 -4.38
CA MET A 468 11.11 23.66 -5.30
C MET A 468 11.27 25.00 -4.55
N ASP A 469 10.46 25.25 -3.53
CA ASP A 469 10.54 26.44 -2.67
C ASP A 469 11.84 26.47 -1.85
N ALA A 470 12.35 25.30 -1.42
CA ALA A 470 13.64 25.18 -0.74
C ALA A 470 14.86 25.42 -1.65
N GLY A 471 14.68 25.54 -2.97
CA GLY A 471 15.76 25.65 -3.94
C GLY A 471 16.39 24.30 -4.31
N VAL A 472 15.71 23.17 -4.05
CA VAL A 472 16.16 21.87 -4.55
C VAL A 472 15.99 21.85 -6.07
N PRO A 473 17.06 21.59 -6.86
CA PRO A 473 16.99 21.65 -8.32
C PRO A 473 16.26 20.42 -8.89
N MET A 474 14.94 20.38 -8.71
CA MET A 474 14.07 19.34 -9.24
C MET A 474 14.10 19.34 -10.78
N LYS A 475 14.10 18.14 -11.40
CA LYS A 475 14.08 18.00 -12.87
C LYS A 475 12.77 18.50 -13.49
N ALA A 476 11.66 18.32 -12.76
CA ALA A 476 10.33 18.76 -13.16
C ALA A 476 9.39 18.79 -11.93
N PRO A 477 8.29 19.57 -11.95
CA PRO A 477 7.24 19.47 -10.96
C PRO A 477 6.46 18.15 -11.08
N VAL A 478 5.92 17.66 -9.97
CA VAL A 478 5.13 16.44 -9.90
C VAL A 478 3.76 16.73 -9.31
N ALA A 479 2.72 16.23 -9.94
CA ALA A 479 1.38 16.21 -9.36
C ALA A 479 0.90 14.78 -9.14
N GLY A 480 -0.04 14.61 -8.21
CA GLY A 480 -0.67 13.34 -7.90
C GLY A 480 -2.20 13.47 -7.84
N ILE A 481 -2.88 12.43 -8.28
CA ILE A 481 -4.34 12.31 -8.29
C ILE A 481 -4.79 10.93 -7.83
N ALA A 482 -5.97 10.85 -7.23
CA ALA A 482 -6.63 9.59 -6.90
C ALA A 482 -7.89 9.41 -7.73
N MET A 483 -8.00 8.24 -8.32
CA MET A 483 -9.11 7.78 -9.12
C MET A 483 -9.88 6.72 -8.35
N GLY A 484 -11.17 6.60 -8.63
CA GLY A 484 -12.01 5.52 -8.12
C GLY A 484 -12.81 4.85 -9.22
N LEU A 485 -13.48 3.78 -8.84
CA LEU A 485 -14.37 3.02 -9.73
C LEU A 485 -15.64 2.67 -8.96
N VAL A 486 -16.77 2.81 -9.62
CA VAL A 486 -18.03 2.19 -9.21
C VAL A 486 -18.50 1.30 -10.34
N LYS A 487 -18.71 0.01 -10.07
CA LYS A 487 -19.14 -1.00 -11.04
C LYS A 487 -20.36 -1.75 -10.53
N GLU A 488 -21.45 -1.74 -11.30
CA GLU A 488 -22.69 -2.46 -11.01
C GLU A 488 -23.08 -3.30 -12.24
N GLY A 489 -22.83 -4.60 -12.15
CA GLY A 489 -22.99 -5.51 -13.28
C GLY A 489 -22.06 -5.12 -14.44
N GLU A 490 -22.65 -4.84 -15.60
CA GLU A 490 -21.91 -4.40 -16.81
C GLU A 490 -21.66 -2.87 -16.83
N LYS A 491 -22.35 -2.10 -16.00
CA LYS A 491 -22.18 -0.65 -15.94
C LYS A 491 -21.03 -0.28 -15.00
N PHE A 492 -20.26 0.73 -15.37
CA PHE A 492 -19.24 1.28 -14.52
C PHE A 492 -19.05 2.79 -14.72
N ALA A 493 -18.47 3.44 -13.73
CA ALA A 493 -18.04 4.83 -13.78
C ALA A 493 -16.66 4.96 -13.14
N VAL A 494 -15.72 5.53 -13.88
CA VAL A 494 -14.40 5.92 -13.35
C VAL A 494 -14.49 7.34 -12.82
N LEU A 495 -14.07 7.56 -11.58
CA LEU A 495 -14.19 8.83 -10.86
C LEU A 495 -12.81 9.47 -10.69
N THR A 496 -12.68 10.70 -11.14
CA THR A 496 -11.47 11.51 -10.94
C THR A 496 -11.56 12.26 -9.61
N ASP A 497 -10.46 12.30 -8.85
CA ASP A 497 -10.36 13.02 -7.57
C ASP A 497 -11.46 12.61 -6.57
N ILE A 498 -11.38 11.36 -6.11
CA ILE A 498 -12.37 10.77 -5.22
C ILE A 498 -12.38 11.41 -3.83
N LEU A 499 -13.58 11.51 -3.27
CA LEU A 499 -13.82 11.84 -1.86
C LEU A 499 -13.55 10.63 -0.95
N GLY A 500 -13.43 10.86 0.34
CA GLY A 500 -13.30 9.78 1.33
C GLY A 500 -14.47 8.80 1.30
N ASP A 501 -15.69 9.29 1.13
CA ASP A 501 -16.91 8.48 1.01
C ASP A 501 -16.85 7.62 -0.26
N GLU A 502 -16.40 8.18 -1.39
CA GLU A 502 -16.27 7.47 -2.66
C GLU A 502 -15.13 6.45 -2.66
N ASP A 503 -14.04 6.67 -1.90
CA ASP A 503 -13.03 5.65 -1.65
C ASP A 503 -13.63 4.48 -0.85
N HIS A 504 -14.42 4.76 0.18
CA HIS A 504 -15.05 3.73 0.99
C HIS A 504 -16.09 2.91 0.21
N LEU A 505 -16.92 3.60 -0.58
CA LEU A 505 -18.01 3.01 -1.36
C LEU A 505 -17.58 2.46 -2.73
N GLY A 506 -16.36 2.78 -3.18
CA GLY A 506 -15.85 2.39 -4.51
C GLY A 506 -15.20 1.01 -4.53
N ASP A 507 -15.04 0.50 -5.75
CA ASP A 507 -14.46 -0.82 -6.07
C ASP A 507 -12.96 -0.75 -6.34
N MET A 508 -12.40 0.44 -6.51
CA MET A 508 -11.00 0.67 -6.80
C MET A 508 -10.53 1.96 -6.13
N ASP A 509 -9.36 1.93 -5.53
CA ASP A 509 -8.55 3.09 -5.13
C ASP A 509 -7.28 3.10 -6.00
N PHE A 510 -7.17 4.06 -6.89
CA PHE A 510 -6.12 4.13 -7.89
C PHE A 510 -5.43 5.49 -7.85
N LYS A 511 -4.16 5.51 -7.45
CA LYS A 511 -3.37 6.71 -7.27
C LYS A 511 -2.26 6.77 -8.31
N VAL A 512 -2.15 7.91 -9.01
CA VAL A 512 -1.13 8.16 -10.02
C VAL A 512 -0.42 9.46 -9.71
N ALA A 513 0.90 9.41 -9.63
CA ALA A 513 1.76 10.59 -9.57
C ALA A 513 2.66 10.65 -10.80
N GLY A 514 3.00 11.85 -11.24
CA GLY A 514 3.89 12.03 -12.39
C GLY A 514 4.10 13.48 -12.78
N THR A 515 4.99 13.66 -13.76
CA THR A 515 5.29 14.92 -14.43
C THR A 515 4.42 15.09 -15.68
N GLU A 516 4.67 16.12 -16.48
CA GLU A 516 4.06 16.24 -17.82
C GLU A 516 4.48 15.10 -18.77
N LYS A 517 5.67 14.51 -18.55
CA LYS A 517 6.26 13.51 -19.45
C LYS A 517 5.79 12.09 -19.18
N GLY A 518 5.47 11.76 -17.91
CA GLY A 518 5.10 10.40 -17.57
C GLY A 518 4.87 10.18 -16.09
N VAL A 519 4.56 8.94 -15.77
CA VAL A 519 4.24 8.43 -14.44
C VAL A 519 5.51 8.22 -13.62
N THR A 520 5.48 8.65 -12.36
CA THR A 520 6.56 8.44 -11.38
C THR A 520 6.18 7.47 -10.26
N ALA A 521 4.91 7.34 -9.96
CA ALA A 521 4.39 6.32 -9.05
C ALA A 521 2.94 5.97 -9.41
N LEU A 522 2.61 4.70 -9.23
CA LEU A 522 1.26 4.16 -9.41
C LEU A 522 0.98 3.19 -8.28
N GLN A 523 -0.17 3.37 -7.62
CA GLN A 523 -0.67 2.44 -6.61
C GLN A 523 -2.14 2.13 -6.91
N MET A 524 -2.50 0.86 -6.94
CA MET A 524 -3.87 0.41 -7.20
C MET A 524 -4.28 -0.66 -6.20
N ASP A 525 -5.47 -0.49 -5.65
CA ASP A 525 -6.17 -1.45 -4.81
C ASP A 525 -7.55 -1.72 -5.39
N ILE A 526 -7.85 -2.98 -5.68
CA ILE A 526 -9.12 -3.41 -6.23
C ILE A 526 -9.85 -4.22 -5.16
N LYS A 527 -11.11 -3.86 -4.90
CA LYS A 527 -11.95 -4.42 -3.83
C LYS A 527 -12.98 -5.44 -4.34
N ILE A 528 -13.03 -5.64 -5.66
CA ILE A 528 -13.89 -6.61 -6.35
C ILE A 528 -13.04 -7.67 -7.04
N ASN A 529 -13.66 -8.67 -7.65
CA ASN A 529 -12.96 -9.80 -8.31
C ASN A 529 -12.12 -9.40 -9.53
N GLY A 530 -11.99 -8.11 -9.81
CA GLY A 530 -11.08 -7.54 -10.78
C GLY A 530 -11.71 -6.50 -11.69
N ILE A 531 -10.84 -5.85 -12.46
CA ILE A 531 -11.19 -4.86 -13.48
C ILE A 531 -10.62 -5.29 -14.82
N THR A 532 -11.26 -4.84 -15.90
CA THR A 532 -10.81 -5.10 -17.26
C THR A 532 -9.68 -4.16 -17.66
N GLU A 533 -8.93 -4.54 -18.70
CA GLU A 533 -7.93 -3.67 -19.33
C GLU A 533 -8.53 -2.33 -19.76
N GLU A 534 -9.74 -2.34 -20.34
CA GLU A 534 -10.50 -1.14 -20.73
C GLU A 534 -10.70 -0.17 -19.56
N ILE A 535 -11.09 -0.67 -18.38
CA ILE A 535 -11.28 0.16 -17.19
C ILE A 535 -9.95 0.79 -16.74
N MET A 536 -8.86 0.02 -16.79
CA MET A 536 -7.53 0.53 -16.45
C MET A 536 -7.07 1.61 -17.43
N GLU A 537 -7.28 1.41 -18.73
CA GLU A 537 -6.96 2.38 -19.77
C GLU A 537 -7.72 3.71 -19.57
N ILE A 538 -9.03 3.63 -19.33
CA ILE A 538 -9.86 4.80 -19.03
C ILE A 538 -9.39 5.51 -17.77
N ALA A 539 -9.08 4.77 -16.71
CA ALA A 539 -8.62 5.34 -15.45
C ALA A 539 -7.26 6.03 -15.59
N LEU A 540 -6.32 5.44 -16.31
CA LEU A 540 -5.02 6.06 -16.62
C LEU A 540 -5.18 7.32 -17.48
N GLY A 541 -6.03 7.28 -18.50
CA GLY A 541 -6.32 8.45 -19.36
C GLY A 541 -6.92 9.61 -18.57
N GLN A 542 -7.92 9.36 -17.73
CA GLN A 542 -8.49 10.40 -16.87
C GLN A 542 -7.50 10.90 -15.82
N ALA A 543 -6.67 10.02 -15.24
CA ALA A 543 -5.59 10.40 -14.31
C ALA A 543 -4.55 11.30 -15.00
N HIS A 544 -4.23 11.04 -16.25
CA HIS A 544 -3.33 11.87 -17.06
C HIS A 544 -3.89 13.29 -17.24
N GLU A 545 -5.15 13.41 -17.69
CA GLU A 545 -5.83 14.71 -17.85
C GLU A 545 -5.86 15.50 -16.53
N ALA A 546 -6.22 14.85 -15.43
CA ALA A 546 -6.28 15.46 -14.11
C ALA A 546 -4.91 15.90 -13.60
N ARG A 547 -3.86 15.09 -13.81
CA ARG A 547 -2.49 15.40 -13.44
C ARG A 547 -1.98 16.64 -14.18
N LEU A 548 -2.22 16.73 -15.48
CA LEU A 548 -1.86 17.92 -16.28
C LEU A 548 -2.60 19.17 -15.82
N HIS A 549 -3.88 19.04 -15.46
CA HIS A 549 -4.67 20.13 -14.90
C HIS A 549 -4.09 20.66 -13.58
N ILE A 550 -3.69 19.76 -12.67
CA ILE A 550 -3.08 20.14 -11.39
C ILE A 550 -1.71 20.76 -11.61
N LEU A 551 -0.86 20.16 -12.46
CA LEU A 551 0.46 20.70 -12.80
C LEU A 551 0.38 22.13 -13.37
N LYS A 552 -0.61 22.40 -14.22
CA LYS A 552 -0.82 23.74 -14.75
C LYS A 552 -1.04 24.75 -13.62
N GLN A 553 -1.90 24.47 -12.66
CA GLN A 553 -2.16 25.38 -11.53
C GLN A 553 -0.96 25.48 -10.57
N MET A 554 -0.22 24.39 -10.36
CA MET A 554 1.02 24.45 -9.59
C MET A 554 2.07 25.34 -10.26
N ASN A 555 2.20 25.26 -11.58
CA ASN A 555 3.12 26.07 -12.38
C ASN A 555 2.75 27.56 -12.43
N GLU A 556 1.48 27.91 -12.23
CA GLU A 556 1.04 29.32 -12.07
C GLU A 556 1.57 29.94 -10.77
N VAL A 557 1.80 29.10 -9.73
CA VAL A 557 2.32 29.54 -8.42
C VAL A 557 3.84 29.48 -8.36
N LEU A 558 4.43 28.35 -8.80
CA LEU A 558 5.89 28.14 -8.79
C LEU A 558 6.30 27.29 -10.00
N PRO A 559 6.65 27.91 -11.14
CA PRO A 559 6.96 27.19 -12.38
C PRO A 559 8.29 26.45 -12.36
N GLU A 560 9.26 26.92 -11.57
CA GLU A 560 10.62 26.38 -11.48
C GLU A 560 11.10 26.39 -10.03
N SER A 561 12.04 25.53 -9.69
CA SER A 561 12.74 25.58 -8.41
C SER A 561 13.41 26.95 -8.21
N ARG A 562 13.36 27.48 -6.99
CA ARG A 562 14.08 28.72 -6.67
C ARG A 562 15.56 28.55 -6.99
N LYS A 563 16.16 29.60 -7.54
CA LYS A 563 17.58 29.58 -7.98
C LYS A 563 18.54 29.53 -6.82
N GLU A 564 18.14 30.06 -5.68
CA GLU A 564 18.95 30.11 -4.47
C GLU A 564 18.31 29.21 -3.40
N ILE A 565 19.16 28.54 -2.66
CA ILE A 565 18.76 27.77 -1.47
C ILE A 565 18.32 28.77 -0.40
N SER A 566 17.33 28.39 0.41
CA SER A 566 16.86 29.19 1.52
C SER A 566 18.02 29.69 2.39
N SER A 567 17.97 30.96 2.75
CA SER A 567 18.96 31.57 3.66
C SER A 567 18.96 30.94 5.07
N ASN A 568 17.92 30.21 5.44
CA ASN A 568 17.83 29.44 6.68
C ASN A 568 18.52 28.06 6.59
N ALA A 569 18.82 27.58 5.37
CA ALA A 569 19.47 26.30 5.17
C ALA A 569 20.99 26.38 5.36
N PRO A 570 21.65 25.29 5.79
CA PRO A 570 23.10 25.27 5.87
C PRO A 570 23.74 25.44 4.51
N THR A 571 24.71 26.36 4.40
CA THR A 571 25.44 26.58 3.14
C THR A 571 26.55 25.55 3.02
N MET A 572 26.58 24.82 1.89
CA MET A 572 27.68 23.91 1.57
C MET A 572 28.53 24.49 0.44
N LEU A 573 29.83 24.56 0.68
CA LEU A 573 30.81 24.96 -0.31
C LEU A 573 31.63 23.73 -0.73
N SER A 574 31.63 23.45 -2.02
CA SER A 574 32.45 22.39 -2.61
C SER A 574 33.62 23.01 -3.35
N MET A 575 34.83 22.54 -3.06
CA MET A 575 36.01 22.95 -3.80
C MET A 575 36.83 21.73 -4.23
N LYS A 576 37.34 21.76 -5.45
CA LYS A 576 38.33 20.78 -5.89
C LYS A 576 39.71 21.19 -5.38
N ILE A 577 40.38 20.27 -4.74
CA ILE A 577 41.75 20.46 -4.26
C ILE A 577 42.70 19.53 -5.01
N ASP A 578 43.95 19.94 -5.12
CA ASP A 578 45.00 19.07 -5.66
C ASP A 578 45.14 17.86 -4.72
N PRO A 579 45.19 16.61 -5.23
CA PRO A 579 45.42 15.41 -4.44
C PRO A 579 46.61 15.50 -3.49
N GLU A 580 47.69 16.20 -3.86
CA GLU A 580 48.84 16.44 -3.02
C GLU A 580 48.53 17.27 -1.79
N LYS A 581 47.49 18.14 -1.84
CA LYS A 581 47.04 19.01 -0.75
C LYS A 581 46.04 18.32 0.21
N ILE A 582 45.56 17.13 -0.08
CA ILE A 582 44.61 16.41 0.76
C ILE A 582 45.15 16.22 2.16
N ARG A 583 46.44 15.91 2.30
CA ARG A 583 47.11 15.72 3.59
C ARG A 583 47.12 17.00 4.42
N ASP A 584 47.28 18.15 3.80
CA ASP A 584 47.34 19.47 4.47
C ASP A 584 45.92 19.88 4.92
N VAL A 585 44.91 19.62 4.10
CA VAL A 585 43.48 19.87 4.42
C VAL A 585 43.01 18.99 5.58
N ILE A 586 43.41 17.72 5.60
CA ILE A 586 43.10 16.81 6.71
C ILE A 586 43.84 17.24 7.97
N GLY A 587 45.10 17.63 7.82
CA GLY A 587 45.97 18.01 8.92
C GLY A 587 46.43 16.82 9.79
N LYS A 588 47.38 17.04 10.64
CA LYS A 588 47.96 16.01 11.52
C LYS A 588 46.89 15.46 12.47
N GLY A 589 46.58 14.15 12.31
CA GLY A 589 45.52 13.50 13.08
C GLY A 589 44.11 14.06 12.84
N GLY A 590 43.88 14.71 11.71
CA GLY A 590 42.59 15.28 11.37
C GLY A 590 42.29 16.62 12.05
N ALA A 591 43.28 17.30 12.58
CA ALA A 591 43.09 18.55 13.34
C ALA A 591 42.55 19.69 12.49
N THR A 592 43.06 19.84 11.24
CA THR A 592 42.63 20.91 10.35
C THR A 592 41.19 20.71 9.89
N ILE A 593 40.84 19.52 9.41
CA ILE A 593 39.48 19.21 8.91
C ILE A 593 38.41 19.26 10.03
N ARG A 594 38.80 19.03 11.28
CA ARG A 594 37.90 19.22 12.44
C ARG A 594 37.75 20.66 12.87
N GLY A 595 38.67 21.52 12.49
CA GLY A 595 38.64 22.96 12.78
C GLY A 595 37.88 23.77 11.73
N ILE A 596 37.72 23.20 10.55
CA ILE A 596 36.89 23.73 9.47
C ILE A 596 35.42 23.33 9.73
#